data_dced18f42de3610c1cd1ec1c8b17bd24
#
_entry.id   dced18f42de3610c1cd1ec1c8b17bd24
#
_cell.length_a   1.000
_cell.length_b   1.000
_cell.length_c   1.000
_cell.angle_alpha   90.00
_cell.angle_beta   90.00
_cell.angle_gamma   90.00
#
_symmetry.space_group_name_H-M   'P 1'
#
loop_
_entity.id
_entity.type
_entity.pdbx_description
1 polymer ?
#
loop_
_entity_poly.entity_id
_entity_poly.type
_entity_poly.pdbx_seq_one_letter_code
_entity_poly.pdbx_strand_id
1 'polypeptide(L)'
;MSTTSPSYLFNYTPYHKPNQLICGYGQTAIITGWTVKESVAKYLISKEYAVIGNLYSPTRGISPLIRNLLANPHVISLIILQATKEDRNAGGCQCLLDFLNKGFRAGVDHIGKHVWIVNSNILGYIDIEIPSDILESLRRSIVYKEVESIVEAVNYIKELNQKKKKKPWSKPLIFPFTETNSKVRPGTKYCHRIEGNTVAETWVKILHRIKTTGRIRPTEYGKWQELINIVAVVKDEPLSFYFPEPNYLPIKREFINDYISQILDDSPQREGIKYTYGQRLRSWFKKDQIEQIISLLISDINSSRAVMSLWDVNDHDNNDSPPCLNHIWIRTIDNELSLTATFRSNDMFSAWPSNAMGLRALQVHIITEIQDRSNYKLQIGPLITISQSAHIYNDCWEYADKIVDAEYKKICKEKQYADPSGSYLIFIQDNQISVEHITPGSGEIVNYYFGKSAKKIQNKIAEDCPGLGVKHAMYLGAELQKAEICLTSKLYHYQQDKPLTTKS
;
A
#
# COMPACT_ATOMS: atom_id res chain seq x y z
N MET A 1 52.98 36.68 27.88
CA MET A 1 52.19 35.52 28.35
C MET A 1 50.95 35.41 27.46
N SER A 2 50.99 34.47 26.52
CA SER A 2 49.86 34.23 25.61
C SER A 2 48.87 33.33 26.31
N THR A 3 47.71 33.90 26.68
CA THR A 3 46.59 33.17 27.24
C THR A 3 45.89 32.41 26.10
N THR A 4 46.32 31.18 25.86
CA THR A 4 45.58 30.24 25.04
C THR A 4 44.24 29.94 25.73
N SER A 5 43.13 30.49 25.20
CA SER A 5 41.79 30.13 25.60
C SER A 5 41.60 28.61 25.47
N PRO A 6 41.00 27.93 26.46
CA PRO A 6 40.77 26.50 26.36
C PRO A 6 39.92 26.19 25.11
N SER A 7 40.46 25.37 24.22
CA SER A 7 39.73 24.88 23.04
C SER A 7 38.61 23.94 23.53
N TYR A 8 37.40 24.46 23.73
CA TYR A 8 36.25 23.61 24.03
C TYR A 8 36.03 22.67 22.85
N LEU A 9 36.35 21.41 23.06
CA LEU A 9 35.95 20.32 22.18
C LEU A 9 34.56 19.86 22.60
N PHE A 10 33.61 19.92 21.71
CA PHE A 10 32.26 19.42 21.96
C PHE A 10 32.18 17.98 21.47
N ASN A 11 31.91 17.04 22.36
CA ASN A 11 31.72 15.65 21.97
C ASN A 11 30.28 15.43 21.54
N TYR A 12 30.05 15.07 20.27
CA TYR A 12 28.71 14.73 19.79
C TYR A 12 28.32 13.34 20.28
N THR A 13 27.20 13.24 20.94
CA THR A 13 26.64 11.99 21.44
C THR A 13 25.47 11.56 20.57
N PRO A 14 25.61 10.50 19.75
CA PRO A 14 24.51 10.01 18.91
C PRO A 14 23.48 9.30 19.78
N TYR A 15 22.31 9.89 19.93
CA TYR A 15 21.21 9.33 20.72
C TYR A 15 20.35 8.36 19.91
N HIS A 16 20.12 8.67 18.62
CA HIS A 16 19.38 7.81 17.70
C HIS A 16 20.24 7.40 16.51
N LYS A 17 20.13 6.15 16.10
CA LYS A 17 20.80 5.56 14.92
C LYS A 17 22.33 5.80 14.90
N PRO A 18 23.07 5.47 15.97
CA PRO A 18 24.49 5.78 16.09
C PRO A 18 25.35 5.26 14.93
N ASN A 19 25.03 4.06 14.42
CA ASN A 19 25.77 3.42 13.32
C ASN A 19 25.56 4.09 11.94
N GLN A 20 24.67 5.07 11.85
CA GLN A 20 24.40 5.81 10.60
C GLN A 20 25.04 7.19 10.58
N LEU A 21 25.81 7.55 11.61
CA LEU A 21 26.40 8.86 11.80
C LEU A 21 27.93 8.80 11.83
N ILE A 22 28.58 9.82 11.31
CA ILE A 22 30.01 10.07 11.50
C ILE A 22 30.10 11.23 12.49
N CYS A 23 30.53 10.95 13.72
CA CYS A 23 30.58 11.91 14.80
C CYS A 23 31.93 12.63 14.87
N GLY A 24 31.90 13.91 15.26
CA GLY A 24 33.06 14.77 15.42
C GLY A 24 32.98 15.65 16.67
N TYR A 25 33.77 16.73 16.69
CA TYR A 25 33.95 17.60 17.87
C TYR A 25 33.66 19.08 17.56
N GLY A 26 33.06 19.37 16.40
CA GLY A 26 32.70 20.72 15.98
C GLY A 26 31.29 21.15 16.44
N GLN A 27 30.79 22.23 15.84
CA GLN A 27 29.46 22.80 16.13
C GLN A 27 28.52 22.80 14.91
N THR A 28 28.95 22.22 13.79
CA THR A 28 28.18 22.17 12.55
C THR A 28 27.83 20.75 12.19
N ALA A 29 26.56 20.47 11.95
CA ALA A 29 26.11 19.20 11.39
C ALA A 29 26.01 19.33 9.85
N ILE A 30 26.39 18.27 9.13
CA ILE A 30 26.19 18.16 7.69
C ILE A 30 25.16 17.08 7.44
N ILE A 31 24.04 17.47 6.85
CA ILE A 31 22.94 16.59 6.49
C ILE A 31 23.05 16.32 4.99
N THR A 32 23.33 15.09 4.62
CA THR A 32 23.32 14.65 3.23
C THR A 32 22.01 13.92 2.93
N GLY A 33 21.49 14.03 1.72
CA GLY A 33 20.35 13.20 1.29
C GLY A 33 20.80 11.75 1.01
N TRP A 34 20.87 11.39 -0.25
CA TRP A 34 21.41 10.10 -0.73
C TRP A 34 22.92 10.15 -0.97
N THR A 35 23.51 11.33 -1.02
CA THR A 35 24.95 11.49 -1.12
C THR A 35 25.64 10.79 0.07
N VAL A 36 26.53 9.87 -0.24
CA VAL A 36 27.23 9.04 0.76
C VAL A 36 28.02 9.93 1.71
N LYS A 37 27.75 9.85 3.01
CA LYS A 37 28.36 10.71 4.04
C LYS A 37 29.89 10.62 4.09
N GLU A 38 30.45 9.46 3.78
CA GLU A 38 31.91 9.22 3.70
C GLU A 38 32.54 10.06 2.59
N SER A 39 31.82 10.34 1.51
CA SER A 39 32.30 11.20 0.40
C SER A 39 32.49 12.65 0.84
N VAL A 40 31.81 13.10 1.88
CA VAL A 40 31.99 14.43 2.50
C VAL A 40 33.07 14.36 3.57
N ALA A 41 33.00 13.35 4.44
CA ALA A 41 33.89 13.20 5.59
C ALA A 41 35.41 13.15 5.20
N LYS A 42 35.73 12.55 4.06
CA LYS A 42 37.15 12.44 3.58
C LYS A 42 37.85 13.77 3.36
N TYR A 43 37.13 14.87 3.22
CA TYR A 43 37.68 16.22 3.04
C TYR A 43 37.77 17.04 4.34
N LEU A 44 37.34 16.47 5.46
CA LEU A 44 37.20 17.16 6.75
C LEU A 44 37.93 16.39 7.85
N ILE A 45 38.43 17.10 8.84
CA ILE A 45 38.93 16.50 10.08
C ILE A 45 37.81 16.53 11.16
N SER A 46 37.84 15.61 12.11
CA SER A 46 36.81 15.43 13.12
C SER A 46 36.55 16.66 13.99
N LYS A 47 37.45 17.61 14.05
CA LYS A 47 37.28 18.89 14.79
C LYS A 47 36.46 19.91 14.02
N GLU A 48 36.27 19.74 12.72
CA GLU A 48 35.56 20.70 11.85
C GLU A 48 34.04 20.52 11.86
N TYR A 49 33.53 19.34 12.16
CA TYR A 49 32.09 19.05 12.19
C TYR A 49 31.66 18.42 13.53
N ALA A 50 30.39 18.57 13.88
CA ALA A 50 29.77 17.87 14.99
C ALA A 50 29.33 16.47 14.57
N VAL A 51 28.65 16.37 13.43
CA VAL A 51 28.13 15.10 12.87
C VAL A 51 27.92 15.24 11.38
N ILE A 52 28.10 14.13 10.64
CA ILE A 52 27.70 13.98 9.26
C ILE A 52 26.73 12.79 9.17
N GLY A 53 25.56 12.99 8.59
CA GLY A 53 24.52 11.94 8.51
C GLY A 53 23.62 12.08 7.31
N ASN A 54 23.09 10.94 6.86
CA ASN A 54 22.13 10.88 5.75
C ASN A 54 20.69 11.10 6.22
N LEU A 55 19.91 11.79 5.40
CA LEU A 55 18.47 11.98 5.58
C LEU A 55 17.71 11.42 4.38
N TYR A 56 17.55 10.10 4.31
CA TYR A 56 16.93 9.40 3.19
C TYR A 56 15.41 9.58 3.12
N SER A 57 14.73 9.65 4.26
CA SER A 57 13.27 9.63 4.32
C SER A 57 12.73 10.75 5.19
N PRO A 58 11.84 11.61 4.68
CA PRO A 58 11.22 12.66 5.47
C PRO A 58 10.32 12.11 6.58
N THR A 59 9.65 10.98 6.37
CA THR A 59 8.73 10.40 7.35
C THR A 59 9.44 9.64 8.48
N ARG A 60 10.69 9.15 8.26
CA ARG A 60 11.42 8.33 9.24
C ARG A 60 12.75 8.91 9.67
N GLY A 61 13.22 9.96 9.01
CA GLY A 61 14.53 10.55 9.26
C GLY A 61 14.49 11.84 10.06
N ILE A 62 13.48 12.67 9.87
CA ILE A 62 13.38 13.99 10.50
C ILE A 62 13.25 13.87 12.02
N SER A 63 12.38 13.01 12.55
CA SER A 63 12.21 12.85 13.99
C SER A 63 13.49 12.40 14.72
N PRO A 64 14.21 11.34 14.26
CA PRO A 64 15.52 10.98 14.81
C PRO A 64 16.57 12.08 14.70
N LEU A 65 16.61 12.82 13.59
CA LEU A 65 17.53 13.95 13.42
C LEU A 65 17.25 15.05 14.47
N ILE A 66 16.00 15.45 14.65
CA ILE A 66 15.59 16.44 15.65
C ILE A 66 15.97 15.98 17.07
N ARG A 67 15.69 14.70 17.41
CA ARG A 67 16.07 14.15 18.72
C ARG A 67 17.57 14.20 18.97
N ASN A 68 18.37 13.91 17.94
CA ASN A 68 19.83 14.03 18.03
C ASN A 68 20.29 15.47 18.19
N LEU A 69 19.67 16.45 17.53
CA LEU A 69 19.97 17.88 17.69
C LEU A 69 19.62 18.38 19.09
N LEU A 70 18.47 17.97 19.64
CA LEU A 70 18.03 18.31 20.99
C LEU A 70 18.96 17.73 22.06
N ALA A 71 19.49 16.53 21.85
CA ALA A 71 20.48 15.91 22.74
C ALA A 71 21.86 16.55 22.62
N ASN A 72 22.15 17.27 21.52
CA ASN A 72 23.44 17.91 21.24
C ASN A 72 23.28 19.42 20.95
N PRO A 73 22.88 20.23 21.95
CA PRO A 73 22.58 21.65 21.74
C PRO A 73 23.79 22.53 21.41
N HIS A 74 24.99 21.96 21.41
CA HIS A 74 26.20 22.61 20.89
C HIS A 74 26.25 22.67 19.36
N VAL A 75 25.40 21.88 18.67
CA VAL A 75 25.19 21.99 17.22
C VAL A 75 24.35 23.25 16.97
N ILE A 76 24.97 24.26 16.38
CA ILE A 76 24.37 25.58 16.14
C ILE A 76 24.15 25.87 14.66
N SER A 77 24.75 25.08 13.79
CA SER A 77 24.68 25.26 12.34
C SER A 77 24.39 23.93 11.63
N LEU A 78 23.53 23.98 10.61
CA LEU A 78 23.27 22.86 9.70
C LEU A 78 23.73 23.25 8.30
N ILE A 79 24.41 22.33 7.64
CA ILE A 79 24.67 22.36 6.19
C ILE A 79 23.78 21.27 5.59
N ILE A 80 22.87 21.64 4.70
CA ILE A 80 21.93 20.71 4.07
C ILE A 80 22.36 20.55 2.61
N LEU A 81 22.94 19.37 2.31
CA LEU A 81 23.53 19.07 1.02
C LEU A 81 22.56 18.35 0.10
N GLN A 82 22.23 18.95 -1.03
CA GLN A 82 21.42 18.38 -2.11
C GLN A 82 22.21 18.28 -3.42
N ALA A 83 23.31 17.51 -3.41
CA ALA A 83 24.27 17.45 -4.50
C ALA A 83 23.78 16.66 -5.72
N THR A 84 22.86 15.71 -5.54
CA THR A 84 22.41 14.80 -6.59
C THR A 84 20.91 14.95 -6.87
N LYS A 85 20.47 14.41 -8.02
CA LYS A 85 19.05 14.33 -8.35
C LYS A 85 18.31 13.41 -7.35
N GLU A 86 18.98 12.37 -6.88
CA GLU A 86 18.45 11.45 -5.88
C GLU A 86 18.25 12.15 -4.53
N ASP A 87 19.12 13.05 -4.11
CA ASP A 87 18.95 13.88 -2.90
C ASP A 87 17.64 14.67 -2.96
N ARG A 88 17.40 15.33 -4.10
CA ARG A 88 16.19 16.13 -4.32
C ARG A 88 14.94 15.26 -4.41
N ASN A 89 14.99 14.15 -5.13
CA ASN A 89 13.85 13.24 -5.30
C ASN A 89 13.43 12.53 -4.01
N ALA A 90 14.39 12.24 -3.12
CA ALA A 90 14.11 11.62 -1.82
C ALA A 90 13.30 12.53 -0.88
N GLY A 91 13.42 13.84 -1.05
CA GLY A 91 12.64 14.85 -0.34
C GLY A 91 12.98 15.04 1.13
N GLY A 92 13.90 14.26 1.71
CA GLY A 92 14.26 14.38 3.13
C GLY A 92 14.85 15.76 3.47
N CYS A 93 15.84 16.19 2.71
CA CYS A 93 16.49 17.50 2.87
C CYS A 93 15.51 18.65 2.64
N GLN A 94 14.69 18.58 1.60
CA GLN A 94 13.67 19.60 1.31
C GLN A 94 12.63 19.70 2.44
N CYS A 95 12.18 18.56 2.95
CA CYS A 95 11.23 18.56 4.07
C CYS A 95 11.85 19.12 5.37
N LEU A 96 13.15 18.91 5.60
CA LEU A 96 13.88 19.55 6.72
C LEU A 96 13.98 21.05 6.54
N LEU A 97 14.28 21.55 5.33
CA LEU A 97 14.26 22.99 5.00
C LEU A 97 12.88 23.60 5.23
N ASP A 98 11.82 22.89 4.80
CA ASP A 98 10.44 23.35 5.02
C ASP A 98 10.08 23.35 6.50
N PHE A 99 10.52 22.35 7.29
CA PHE A 99 10.36 22.39 8.74
C PHE A 99 11.00 23.63 9.35
N LEU A 100 12.24 23.93 8.98
CA LEU A 100 12.95 25.10 9.50
C LEU A 100 12.30 26.43 9.09
N ASN A 101 11.81 26.53 7.85
CA ASN A 101 11.22 27.75 7.31
C ASN A 101 9.73 27.92 7.64
N LYS A 102 8.92 26.89 7.40
CA LYS A 102 7.45 26.95 7.39
C LYS A 102 6.82 26.34 8.65
N GLY A 103 7.62 25.62 9.47
CA GLY A 103 7.14 24.98 10.69
C GLY A 103 6.35 23.71 10.48
N PHE A 104 5.42 23.45 11.38
CA PHE A 104 4.70 22.19 11.49
C PHE A 104 3.30 22.43 12.05
N ARG A 105 2.42 21.42 11.97
CA ARG A 105 1.08 21.41 12.55
C ARG A 105 0.77 20.06 13.18
N ALA A 106 -0.16 20.03 14.13
CA ALA A 106 -0.67 18.76 14.67
C ALA A 106 -1.45 17.98 13.59
N GLY A 107 -1.35 16.66 13.63
CA GLY A 107 -2.05 15.78 12.71
C GLY A 107 -1.89 14.31 13.07
N VAL A 108 -2.25 13.45 12.16
CA VAL A 108 -2.10 11.99 12.29
C VAL A 108 -1.31 11.45 11.11
N ASP A 109 -0.49 10.45 11.34
CA ASP A 109 0.23 9.76 10.29
C ASP A 109 -0.68 8.78 9.52
N HIS A 110 -0.10 8.01 8.58
CA HIS A 110 -0.81 7.05 7.74
C HIS A 110 -1.39 5.85 8.51
N ILE A 111 -0.97 5.62 9.76
CA ILE A 111 -1.50 4.56 10.64
C ILE A 111 -2.39 5.11 11.76
N GLY A 112 -2.67 6.42 11.76
CA GLY A 112 -3.53 7.08 12.75
C GLY A 112 -2.83 7.50 14.05
N LYS A 113 -1.48 7.41 14.13
CA LYS A 113 -0.71 7.92 15.28
C LYS A 113 -0.69 9.46 15.22
N HIS A 114 -0.90 10.10 16.37
CA HIS A 114 -0.73 11.55 16.49
C HIS A 114 0.74 11.93 16.28
N VAL A 115 0.98 12.93 15.45
CA VAL A 115 2.31 13.43 15.07
C VAL A 115 2.25 14.92 14.77
N TRP A 116 3.41 15.57 14.74
CA TRP A 116 3.58 16.85 14.07
C TRP A 116 3.86 16.60 12.58
N ILE A 117 3.04 17.17 11.70
CA ILE A 117 3.23 17.11 10.24
C ILE A 117 3.97 18.38 9.83
N VAL A 118 5.07 18.23 9.10
CA VAL A 118 5.82 19.35 8.55
C VAL A 118 4.96 20.10 7.53
N ASN A 119 4.98 21.43 7.54
CA ASN A 119 4.29 22.28 6.57
C ASN A 119 5.05 22.31 5.24
N SER A 120 4.95 21.23 4.50
CA SER A 120 5.65 20.94 3.24
C SER A 120 4.72 20.26 2.24
N ASN A 121 5.04 20.34 0.96
CA ASN A 121 4.43 19.50 -0.07
C ASN A 121 4.91 18.04 0.02
N ILE A 122 6.03 17.81 0.73
CA ILE A 122 6.60 16.51 1.00
C ILE A 122 6.16 16.07 2.39
N LEU A 123 5.55 14.89 2.47
CA LEU A 123 5.05 14.37 3.72
C LEU A 123 6.20 14.01 4.68
N GLY A 124 6.28 14.72 5.80
CA GLY A 124 7.27 14.49 6.86
C GLY A 124 6.64 14.54 8.25
N TYR A 125 7.12 13.70 9.14
CA TYR A 125 6.59 13.54 10.50
C TYR A 125 7.64 13.80 11.56
N ILE A 126 7.19 14.40 12.68
CA ILE A 126 7.95 14.52 13.93
C ILE A 126 7.09 13.93 15.03
N ASP A 127 7.72 13.19 15.95
CA ASP A 127 6.99 12.54 17.03
C ASP A 127 6.33 13.55 17.96
N ILE A 128 5.07 13.28 18.32
CA ILE A 128 4.25 14.18 19.17
C ILE A 128 4.79 14.30 20.61
N GLU A 129 5.63 13.35 21.03
CA GLU A 129 6.28 13.36 22.34
C GLU A 129 7.26 14.54 22.50
N ILE A 130 7.71 15.16 21.40
CA ILE A 130 8.51 16.39 21.43
C ILE A 130 7.54 17.57 21.46
N PRO A 131 7.50 18.37 22.55
CA PRO A 131 6.59 19.49 22.67
C PRO A 131 6.80 20.56 21.59
N SER A 132 5.73 21.23 21.17
CA SER A 132 5.77 22.23 20.11
C SER A 132 6.67 23.42 20.41
N ASP A 133 6.71 23.88 21.65
CA ASP A 133 7.57 24.98 22.11
C ASP A 133 9.07 24.62 22.01
N ILE A 134 9.42 23.36 22.25
CA ILE A 134 10.78 22.84 22.08
C ILE A 134 11.17 22.80 20.60
N LEU A 135 10.25 22.37 19.73
CA LEU A 135 10.47 22.39 18.29
C LEU A 135 10.65 23.81 17.76
N GLU A 136 9.85 24.76 18.23
CA GLU A 136 10.00 26.17 17.88
C GLU A 136 11.30 26.78 18.41
N SER A 137 11.72 26.42 19.63
CA SER A 137 13.01 26.83 20.19
C SER A 137 14.18 26.32 19.34
N LEU A 138 14.13 25.05 18.91
CA LEU A 138 15.13 24.45 18.00
C LEU A 138 15.21 25.24 16.68
N ARG A 139 14.05 25.50 16.03
CA ARG A 139 13.98 26.22 14.77
C ARG A 139 14.61 27.61 14.81
N ARG A 140 14.42 28.34 15.93
CA ARG A 140 14.97 29.68 16.14
C ARG A 140 16.45 29.70 16.50
N SER A 141 16.96 28.58 17.03
CA SER A 141 18.32 28.53 17.59
C SER A 141 19.35 28.06 16.58
N ILE A 142 18.93 27.35 15.53
CA ILE A 142 19.82 26.75 14.54
C ILE A 142 19.90 27.64 13.30
N VAL A 143 21.13 27.96 12.87
CA VAL A 143 21.39 28.58 11.57
C VAL A 143 21.63 27.50 10.55
N TYR A 144 21.08 27.61 9.36
CA TYR A 144 21.27 26.61 8.31
C TYR A 144 21.60 27.25 6.96
N LYS A 145 22.24 26.45 6.11
CA LYS A 145 22.52 26.79 4.73
C LYS A 145 22.32 25.55 3.85
N GLU A 146 21.57 25.73 2.78
CA GLU A 146 21.47 24.78 1.68
C GLU A 146 22.67 24.93 0.74
N VAL A 147 23.22 23.80 0.29
CA VAL A 147 24.34 23.73 -0.64
C VAL A 147 24.13 22.64 -1.68
N GLU A 148 24.63 22.86 -2.90
CA GLU A 148 24.41 21.97 -4.04
C GLU A 148 25.62 21.09 -4.41
N SER A 149 26.72 21.26 -3.70
CA SER A 149 27.95 20.46 -3.96
C SER A 149 28.72 20.17 -2.69
N ILE A 150 29.47 19.06 -2.72
CA ILE A 150 30.40 18.69 -1.63
C ILE A 150 31.45 19.77 -1.43
N VAL A 151 31.95 20.37 -2.51
CA VAL A 151 32.96 21.44 -2.46
C VAL A 151 32.44 22.65 -1.73
N GLU A 152 31.18 23.06 -2.02
CA GLU A 152 30.54 24.17 -1.33
C GLU A 152 30.33 23.86 0.15
N ALA A 153 29.86 22.64 0.50
CA ALA A 153 29.71 22.21 1.87
C ALA A 153 31.03 22.28 2.66
N VAL A 154 32.11 21.78 2.07
CA VAL A 154 33.44 21.75 2.67
C VAL A 154 34.01 23.18 2.84
N ASN A 155 33.85 24.05 1.86
CA ASN A 155 34.30 25.43 1.95
C ASN A 155 33.55 26.20 3.04
N TYR A 156 32.21 26.04 3.08
CA TYR A 156 31.38 26.73 4.05
C TYR A 156 31.64 26.26 5.48
N ILE A 157 31.86 24.97 5.73
CA ILE A 157 32.21 24.52 7.10
C ILE A 157 33.58 25.03 7.53
N LYS A 158 34.55 25.15 6.65
CA LYS A 158 35.86 25.74 6.94
C LYS A 158 35.72 27.23 7.29
N GLU A 159 34.89 27.97 6.57
CA GLU A 159 34.56 29.36 6.89
C GLU A 159 33.91 29.49 8.28
N LEU A 160 32.95 28.61 8.62
CA LEU A 160 32.30 28.59 9.93
C LEU A 160 33.29 28.32 11.07
N ASN A 161 34.28 27.44 10.85
CA ASN A 161 35.29 27.09 11.84
C ASN A 161 36.30 28.20 12.13
N GLN A 162 36.40 29.22 11.25
CA GLN A 162 37.22 30.45 11.53
C GLN A 162 36.50 31.39 12.48
N LYS A 163 35.18 31.25 12.68
CA LYS A 163 34.39 32.08 13.58
C LYS A 163 34.56 31.60 15.02
N LYS A 164 34.38 32.52 15.99
CA LYS A 164 34.44 32.17 17.41
C LYS A 164 33.37 31.16 17.77
N LYS A 165 33.74 30.09 18.48
CA LYS A 165 32.81 29.06 18.98
C LYS A 165 31.74 29.70 19.86
N LYS A 166 30.49 29.31 19.66
CA LYS A 166 29.33 29.80 20.45
C LYS A 166 29.03 28.84 21.59
N LYS A 167 28.36 29.33 22.61
CA LYS A 167 27.82 28.49 23.69
C LYS A 167 26.67 27.65 23.15
N PRO A 168 26.43 26.48 23.74
CA PRO A 168 25.22 25.69 23.43
C PRO A 168 23.96 26.55 23.61
N TRP A 169 22.98 26.38 22.73
CA TRP A 169 21.74 27.16 22.73
C TRP A 169 20.75 26.71 23.83
N SER A 170 20.91 25.48 24.37
CA SER A 170 20.14 24.95 25.50
C SER A 170 20.96 23.94 26.29
N LYS A 171 20.34 23.35 27.32
CA LYS A 171 20.83 22.12 27.95
C LYS A 171 20.41 20.94 27.05
N PRO A 172 21.13 19.78 27.04
CA PRO A 172 20.71 18.58 26.34
C PRO A 172 19.31 18.15 26.78
N LEU A 173 18.43 17.93 25.78
CA LEU A 173 17.06 17.43 25.96
C LEU A 173 16.93 16.08 25.32
N ILE A 174 16.52 15.09 26.10
CA ILE A 174 16.37 13.70 25.64
C ILE A 174 14.90 13.32 25.72
N PHE A 175 14.33 12.93 24.60
CA PHE A 175 12.97 12.42 24.51
C PHE A 175 13.03 10.92 24.20
N PRO A 176 12.53 10.04 25.07
CA PRO A 176 12.51 8.61 24.80
C PRO A 176 11.67 8.31 23.56
N PHE A 177 12.13 7.35 22.77
CA PHE A 177 11.39 6.84 21.63
C PHE A 177 10.33 5.86 22.13
N THR A 178 9.06 6.17 21.94
CA THR A 178 7.98 5.24 22.23
C THR A 178 7.83 4.29 21.07
N GLU A 179 8.29 3.06 21.20
CA GLU A 179 8.00 2.00 20.23
C GLU A 179 6.50 1.73 20.24
N THR A 180 5.83 2.13 19.20
CA THR A 180 4.45 1.70 18.95
C THR A 180 4.50 0.43 18.14
N ASN A 181 4.17 -0.70 18.75
CA ASN A 181 3.90 -1.95 18.08
C ASN A 181 2.56 -1.85 17.33
N SER A 182 2.52 -1.09 16.25
CA SER A 182 1.36 -1.07 15.37
C SER A 182 1.32 -2.37 14.57
N LYS A 183 0.23 -3.12 14.69
CA LYS A 183 -0.04 -4.27 13.83
C LYS A 183 -0.39 -3.85 12.39
N VAL A 184 -0.70 -2.56 12.19
CA VAL A 184 -1.06 -2.01 10.88
C VAL A 184 0.18 -1.71 10.05
N ARG A 185 0.27 -2.31 8.87
CA ARG A 185 1.38 -2.11 7.92
C ARG A 185 1.08 -0.95 6.98
N PRO A 186 2.11 -0.21 6.54
CA PRO A 186 1.93 0.81 5.51
C PRO A 186 1.39 0.20 4.21
N GLY A 187 0.42 0.87 3.60
CA GLY A 187 -0.19 0.45 2.34
C GLY A 187 -0.90 1.60 1.65
N THR A 188 -1.42 1.36 0.45
CA THR A 188 -2.31 2.31 -0.22
C THR A 188 -3.56 2.51 0.63
N LYS A 189 -4.15 3.71 0.57
CA LYS A 189 -5.37 4.04 1.32
C LYS A 189 -6.63 3.57 0.60
N TYR A 190 -6.56 3.43 -0.72
CA TYR A 190 -7.67 3.25 -1.63
C TYR A 190 -7.39 2.17 -2.66
N CYS A 191 -8.45 1.59 -3.24
CA CYS A 191 -8.41 0.74 -4.42
C CYS A 191 -7.57 -0.54 -4.22
N HIS A 192 -8.01 -1.39 -3.31
CA HIS A 192 -7.39 -2.68 -3.05
C HIS A 192 -8.05 -3.78 -3.88
N ARG A 193 -7.33 -4.35 -4.86
CA ARG A 193 -7.78 -5.55 -5.58
C ARG A 193 -7.42 -6.80 -4.77
N ILE A 194 -8.40 -7.69 -4.59
CA ILE A 194 -8.28 -8.96 -3.88
C ILE A 194 -8.97 -10.04 -4.70
N GLU A 195 -8.29 -11.14 -4.96
CA GLU A 195 -8.81 -12.23 -5.78
C GLU A 195 -8.71 -13.57 -5.05
N GLY A 196 -9.72 -14.39 -5.24
CA GLY A 196 -9.78 -15.78 -4.83
C GLY A 196 -10.63 -16.61 -5.77
N ASN A 197 -10.54 -17.93 -5.67
CA ASN A 197 -11.37 -18.82 -6.45
C ASN A 197 -12.76 -18.90 -5.84
N THR A 198 -12.87 -19.08 -4.54
CA THR A 198 -14.13 -19.20 -3.82
C THR A 198 -14.40 -17.98 -2.93
N VAL A 199 -15.65 -17.85 -2.48
CA VAL A 199 -16.05 -16.84 -1.47
C VAL A 199 -15.22 -17.01 -0.20
N ALA A 200 -15.06 -18.23 0.27
CA ALA A 200 -14.28 -18.53 1.48
C ALA A 200 -12.82 -18.09 1.39
N GLU A 201 -12.17 -18.40 0.27
CA GLU A 201 -10.78 -18.00 0.01
C GLU A 201 -10.65 -16.48 -0.08
N THR A 202 -11.52 -15.85 -0.85
CA THR A 202 -11.52 -14.40 -1.06
C THR A 202 -11.76 -13.65 0.25
N TRP A 203 -12.67 -14.16 1.09
CA TRP A 203 -12.99 -13.59 2.39
C TRP A 203 -11.78 -13.56 3.33
N VAL A 204 -11.05 -14.65 3.46
CA VAL A 204 -9.82 -14.68 4.29
C VAL A 204 -8.79 -13.67 3.79
N LYS A 205 -8.64 -13.51 2.47
CA LYS A 205 -7.75 -12.52 1.87
C LYS A 205 -8.22 -11.08 2.14
N ILE A 206 -9.53 -10.82 2.15
CA ILE A 206 -10.12 -9.53 2.53
C ILE A 206 -9.82 -9.22 4.00
N LEU A 207 -10.12 -10.16 4.91
CA LEU A 207 -9.84 -10.00 6.33
C LEU A 207 -8.36 -9.69 6.57
N HIS A 208 -7.46 -10.46 5.96
CA HIS A 208 -6.02 -10.21 6.05
C HIS A 208 -5.65 -8.80 5.57
N ARG A 209 -6.19 -8.34 4.45
CA ARG A 209 -5.90 -7.00 3.91
C ARG A 209 -6.37 -5.89 4.86
N ILE A 210 -7.59 -5.98 5.38
CA ILE A 210 -8.14 -4.99 6.32
C ILE A 210 -7.36 -5.02 7.63
N LYS A 211 -7.08 -6.19 8.20
CA LYS A 211 -6.36 -6.33 9.47
C LYS A 211 -4.90 -5.84 9.37
N THR A 212 -4.27 -5.98 8.21
CA THR A 212 -2.86 -5.57 8.03
C THR A 212 -2.68 -4.12 7.64
N THR A 213 -3.61 -3.52 6.88
CA THR A 213 -3.44 -2.17 6.32
C THR A 213 -4.61 -1.22 6.58
N GLY A 214 -5.74 -1.73 7.09
CA GLY A 214 -6.94 -0.95 7.38
C GLY A 214 -6.74 0.04 8.52
N ARG A 215 -7.42 1.19 8.43
CA ARG A 215 -7.40 2.24 9.44
C ARG A 215 -8.50 2.02 10.47
N ILE A 216 -8.17 2.24 11.73
CA ILE A 216 -9.14 2.23 12.82
C ILE A 216 -9.83 3.59 12.89
N ARG A 217 -11.16 3.59 12.87
CA ARG A 217 -11.99 4.79 13.00
C ARG A 217 -13.06 4.61 14.07
N PRO A 218 -13.36 5.65 14.86
CA PRO A 218 -14.55 5.66 15.70
C PRO A 218 -15.81 5.87 14.83
N THR A 219 -16.89 5.22 15.21
CA THR A 219 -18.22 5.37 14.60
C THR A 219 -19.29 5.44 15.69
N GLU A 220 -20.52 5.71 15.33
CA GLU A 220 -21.66 5.66 16.26
C GLU A 220 -21.94 4.24 16.81
N TYR A 221 -21.48 3.19 16.10
CA TYR A 221 -21.61 1.78 16.48
C TYR A 221 -20.34 1.21 17.15
N GLY A 222 -19.41 2.07 17.59
CA GLY A 222 -18.14 1.66 18.16
C GLY A 222 -16.95 1.96 17.22
N LYS A 223 -15.92 1.12 17.27
CA LYS A 223 -14.76 1.25 16.38
C LYS A 223 -14.84 0.22 15.26
N TRP A 224 -14.41 0.61 14.08
CA TRP A 224 -14.18 -0.32 12.99
C TRP A 224 -12.78 -0.16 12.40
N GLN A 225 -12.27 -1.21 11.75
CA GLN A 225 -11.07 -1.16 10.94
C GLN A 225 -11.47 -1.20 9.48
N GLU A 226 -11.05 -0.22 8.67
CA GLU A 226 -11.62 0.09 7.36
C GLU A 226 -10.56 0.28 6.28
N LEU A 227 -10.89 -0.16 5.07
CA LEU A 227 -10.27 0.22 3.81
C LEU A 227 -11.32 0.80 2.86
N ILE A 228 -10.90 1.76 2.04
CA ILE A 228 -11.77 2.40 1.05
C ILE A 228 -11.55 1.74 -0.31
N ASN A 229 -12.65 1.39 -1.00
CA ASN A 229 -12.65 0.76 -2.33
C ASN A 229 -11.89 -0.58 -2.37
N ILE A 230 -12.38 -1.58 -1.65
CA ILE A 230 -11.98 -2.96 -1.90
C ILE A 230 -12.75 -3.46 -3.12
N VAL A 231 -11.99 -3.91 -4.13
CA VAL A 231 -12.50 -4.66 -5.29
C VAL A 231 -12.16 -6.13 -5.06
N ALA A 232 -13.17 -6.91 -4.68
CA ALA A 232 -13.02 -8.35 -4.47
C ALA A 232 -13.54 -9.13 -5.69
N VAL A 233 -12.73 -10.06 -6.21
CA VAL A 233 -13.03 -10.88 -7.39
C VAL A 233 -13.07 -12.34 -6.95
N VAL A 234 -14.23 -12.96 -7.09
CA VAL A 234 -14.46 -14.41 -6.88
C VAL A 234 -14.54 -15.05 -8.27
N LYS A 235 -13.57 -15.92 -8.59
CA LYS A 235 -13.40 -16.45 -9.96
C LYS A 235 -14.24 -17.68 -10.23
N ASP A 236 -14.28 -18.63 -9.30
CA ASP A 236 -14.77 -19.99 -9.54
C ASP A 236 -15.54 -20.53 -8.32
N GLU A 237 -16.53 -19.75 -7.82
CA GLU A 237 -17.41 -20.27 -6.77
C GLU A 237 -18.34 -21.33 -7.36
N PRO A 238 -18.35 -22.57 -6.82
CA PRO A 238 -19.22 -23.63 -7.32
C PRO A 238 -20.71 -23.33 -7.06
N LEU A 239 -21.60 -23.89 -7.90
CA LEU A 239 -23.06 -23.69 -7.76
C LEU A 239 -23.63 -24.14 -6.41
N SER A 240 -23.01 -25.17 -5.82
CA SER A 240 -23.37 -25.68 -4.50
C SER A 240 -22.80 -24.88 -3.35
N PHE A 241 -22.05 -23.83 -3.63
CA PHE A 241 -21.22 -23.05 -2.71
C PHE A 241 -20.20 -23.87 -1.93
N TYR A 242 -18.99 -23.36 -1.88
CA TYR A 242 -17.92 -23.99 -1.12
C TYR A 242 -17.98 -23.59 0.35
N PHE A 243 -18.13 -24.58 1.24
CA PHE A 243 -17.96 -24.44 2.67
C PHE A 243 -16.74 -25.24 3.11
N PRO A 244 -15.73 -24.60 3.70
CA PRO A 244 -14.55 -25.32 4.16
C PRO A 244 -14.87 -26.26 5.33
N GLU A 245 -14.02 -27.29 5.49
CA GLU A 245 -14.12 -28.25 6.62
C GLU A 245 -12.82 -28.24 7.45
N PRO A 246 -12.86 -27.83 8.72
CA PRO A 246 -14.04 -27.28 9.43
C PRO A 246 -14.48 -25.91 8.89
N ASN A 247 -15.79 -25.65 8.94
CA ASN A 247 -16.32 -24.37 8.45
C ASN A 247 -15.85 -23.20 9.31
N TYR A 248 -15.06 -22.30 8.71
CA TYR A 248 -14.58 -21.08 9.34
C TYR A 248 -15.35 -19.82 8.89
N LEU A 249 -16.29 -19.96 7.92
CA LEU A 249 -17.17 -18.85 7.54
C LEU A 249 -18.13 -18.49 8.68
N PRO A 250 -18.51 -17.22 8.86
CA PRO A 250 -19.44 -16.79 9.90
C PRO A 250 -20.89 -17.19 9.60
N ILE A 251 -21.12 -17.99 8.58
CA ILE A 251 -22.42 -18.41 8.06
C ILE A 251 -22.47 -19.92 7.90
N LYS A 252 -23.68 -20.45 7.97
CA LYS A 252 -23.98 -21.87 7.71
C LYS A 252 -24.71 -22.03 6.39
N ARG A 253 -24.69 -23.24 5.81
CA ARG A 253 -25.32 -23.56 4.54
C ARG A 253 -26.84 -23.31 4.55
N GLU A 254 -27.48 -23.67 5.64
CA GLU A 254 -28.96 -23.51 5.81
C GLU A 254 -29.34 -22.02 5.73
N PHE A 255 -28.54 -21.15 6.35
CA PHE A 255 -28.78 -19.71 6.30
C PHE A 255 -28.67 -19.16 4.85
N ILE A 256 -27.77 -19.68 4.04
CA ILE A 256 -27.61 -19.19 2.67
C ILE A 256 -28.82 -19.53 1.81
N ASN A 257 -29.45 -20.69 1.99
CA ASN A 257 -30.64 -21.06 1.25
C ASN A 257 -31.79 -20.07 1.52
N ASP A 258 -31.96 -19.66 2.76
CA ASP A 258 -32.98 -18.65 3.14
C ASP A 258 -32.59 -17.25 2.66
N TYR A 259 -31.30 -16.93 2.63
CA TYR A 259 -30.77 -15.62 2.22
C TYR A 259 -30.89 -15.38 0.71
N ILE A 260 -30.71 -16.43 -0.12
CA ILE A 260 -30.86 -16.36 -1.57
C ILE A 260 -32.25 -15.84 -1.96
N SER A 261 -33.32 -16.30 -1.30
CA SER A 261 -34.67 -15.84 -1.56
C SER A 261 -34.86 -14.34 -1.29
N GLN A 262 -34.12 -13.78 -0.33
CA GLN A 262 -34.14 -12.34 -0.04
C GLN A 262 -33.45 -11.49 -1.14
N ILE A 263 -32.70 -12.11 -2.03
CA ILE A 263 -32.06 -11.44 -3.19
C ILE A 263 -32.86 -11.70 -4.47
N LEU A 264 -33.40 -12.91 -4.64
CA LEU A 264 -34.04 -13.30 -5.89
C LEU A 264 -35.54 -12.98 -5.93
N ASP A 265 -36.23 -13.05 -4.78
CA ASP A 265 -37.66 -12.98 -4.73
C ASP A 265 -38.15 -11.61 -4.26
N ASP A 266 -39.35 -11.21 -4.71
CA ASP A 266 -40.08 -10.05 -4.19
C ASP A 266 -40.63 -10.39 -2.82
N SER A 267 -39.76 -10.59 -1.85
CA SER A 267 -40.15 -10.96 -0.50
C SER A 267 -40.73 -9.76 0.23
N PRO A 268 -41.94 -9.89 0.81
CA PRO A 268 -42.56 -8.80 1.57
C PRO A 268 -41.72 -8.44 2.79
N GLN A 269 -41.88 -7.19 3.23
CA GLN A 269 -41.24 -6.72 4.47
C GLN A 269 -41.68 -7.61 5.64
N ARG A 270 -40.68 -8.05 6.42
CA ARG A 270 -40.91 -8.76 7.69
C ARG A 270 -40.74 -7.76 8.83
N GLU A 271 -41.33 -8.06 9.98
CA GLU A 271 -41.21 -7.25 11.18
C GLU A 271 -39.69 -7.04 11.50
N GLY A 272 -39.25 -5.79 11.58
CA GLY A 272 -37.86 -5.42 11.80
C GLY A 272 -36.98 -5.36 10.54
N ILE A 273 -37.48 -5.71 9.34
CA ILE A 273 -36.74 -5.60 8.07
C ILE A 273 -37.45 -4.59 7.17
N LYS A 274 -36.81 -3.47 6.87
CA LYS A 274 -37.41 -2.36 6.09
C LYS A 274 -37.48 -2.67 4.59
N TYR A 275 -36.57 -3.46 4.04
CA TYR A 275 -36.54 -3.91 2.65
C TYR A 275 -35.70 -5.18 2.54
N THR A 276 -35.90 -5.93 1.45
CA THR A 276 -34.94 -6.93 0.97
C THR A 276 -34.31 -6.46 -0.33
N TYR A 277 -33.17 -7.02 -0.70
CA TYR A 277 -32.58 -6.70 -1.99
C TYR A 277 -33.46 -7.17 -3.15
N GLY A 278 -34.11 -8.34 -3.01
CA GLY A 278 -35.06 -8.85 -3.99
C GLY A 278 -36.26 -7.90 -4.19
N GLN A 279 -36.83 -7.35 -3.12
CA GLN A 279 -37.88 -6.33 -3.24
C GLN A 279 -37.39 -5.09 -4.00
N ARG A 280 -36.16 -4.60 -3.70
CA ARG A 280 -35.56 -3.46 -4.43
C ARG A 280 -35.35 -3.76 -5.92
N LEU A 281 -35.04 -4.99 -6.25
CA LEU A 281 -34.80 -5.42 -7.64
C LEU A 281 -36.08 -5.70 -8.40
N ARG A 282 -37.14 -6.19 -7.75
CA ARG A 282 -38.35 -6.70 -8.42
C ARG A 282 -39.55 -5.74 -8.40
N SER A 283 -39.78 -5.01 -7.32
CA SER A 283 -41.00 -4.23 -7.20
C SER A 283 -40.84 -2.78 -6.72
N TRP A 284 -39.76 -2.45 -5.99
CA TRP A 284 -39.58 -1.14 -5.36
C TRP A 284 -39.78 0.03 -6.32
N PHE A 285 -39.18 -0.05 -7.50
CA PHE A 285 -39.31 0.97 -8.54
C PHE A 285 -40.49 0.73 -9.49
N LYS A 286 -41.47 -0.08 -9.09
CA LYS A 286 -42.62 -0.49 -9.90
C LYS A 286 -42.22 -1.19 -11.20
N LYS A 287 -41.08 -1.86 -11.20
CA LYS A 287 -40.52 -2.59 -12.34
C LYS A 287 -39.66 -3.74 -11.84
N ASP A 288 -39.81 -4.91 -12.48
CA ASP A 288 -38.88 -6.01 -12.28
C ASP A 288 -37.59 -5.79 -13.10
N GLN A 289 -36.56 -5.33 -12.41
CA GLN A 289 -35.27 -5.02 -13.06
C GLN A 289 -34.55 -6.29 -13.50
N ILE A 290 -34.72 -7.41 -12.78
CA ILE A 290 -34.09 -8.69 -13.16
C ILE A 290 -34.65 -9.15 -14.50
N GLU A 291 -35.99 -9.17 -14.68
CA GLU A 291 -36.61 -9.53 -15.93
C GLU A 291 -36.24 -8.57 -17.09
N GLN A 292 -36.15 -7.27 -16.80
CA GLN A 292 -35.71 -6.28 -17.78
C GLN A 292 -34.29 -6.55 -18.30
N ILE A 293 -33.37 -6.92 -17.38
CA ILE A 293 -31.98 -7.23 -17.76
C ILE A 293 -31.91 -8.53 -18.55
N ILE A 294 -32.66 -9.57 -18.16
CA ILE A 294 -32.74 -10.83 -18.92
C ILE A 294 -33.25 -10.56 -20.34
N SER A 295 -34.35 -9.84 -20.49
CA SER A 295 -34.93 -9.48 -21.78
C SER A 295 -33.97 -8.64 -22.63
N LEU A 296 -33.26 -7.69 -22.02
CA LEU A 296 -32.24 -6.86 -22.69
C LEU A 296 -31.09 -7.74 -23.24
N LEU A 297 -30.56 -8.63 -22.39
CA LEU A 297 -29.41 -9.47 -22.77
C LEU A 297 -29.80 -10.58 -23.79
N ILE A 298 -31.05 -11.03 -23.79
CA ILE A 298 -31.57 -11.91 -24.87
C ILE A 298 -31.58 -11.15 -26.19
N SER A 299 -31.94 -9.87 -26.21
CA SER A 299 -31.95 -9.06 -27.42
C SER A 299 -30.58 -8.61 -27.91
N ASP A 300 -29.68 -8.29 -26.96
CA ASP A 300 -28.31 -7.84 -27.22
C ASP A 300 -27.39 -8.30 -26.08
N ILE A 301 -26.74 -9.45 -26.25
CA ILE A 301 -25.89 -10.07 -25.24
C ILE A 301 -24.67 -9.21 -24.89
N ASN A 302 -24.25 -8.32 -25.78
CA ASN A 302 -23.12 -7.41 -25.58
C ASN A 302 -23.52 -6.05 -24.97
N SER A 303 -24.79 -5.86 -24.63
CA SER A 303 -25.28 -4.59 -24.14
C SER A 303 -24.55 -4.12 -22.87
N SER A 304 -24.09 -2.87 -22.91
CA SER A 304 -23.49 -2.20 -21.73
C SER A 304 -24.54 -1.57 -20.80
N ARG A 305 -25.84 -1.65 -21.14
CA ARG A 305 -26.95 -1.05 -20.39
C ARG A 305 -27.57 -1.98 -19.36
N ALA A 306 -27.03 -3.18 -19.16
CA ALA A 306 -27.50 -4.15 -18.19
C ALA A 306 -27.11 -3.73 -16.77
N VAL A 307 -27.87 -2.77 -16.22
CA VAL A 307 -27.64 -2.14 -14.89
C VAL A 307 -28.93 -2.22 -14.08
N MET A 308 -28.82 -2.64 -12.82
CA MET A 308 -29.89 -2.62 -11.82
C MET A 308 -29.53 -1.68 -10.70
N SER A 309 -30.48 -0.86 -10.23
CA SER A 309 -30.30 0.07 -9.12
C SER A 309 -31.12 -0.37 -7.91
N LEU A 310 -30.47 -0.39 -6.76
CA LEU A 310 -31.16 -0.60 -5.48
C LEU A 310 -31.24 0.70 -4.68
N TRP A 311 -30.39 1.68 -5.02
CA TRP A 311 -30.41 3.00 -4.40
C TRP A 311 -31.55 3.84 -4.96
N ASP A 312 -32.36 4.41 -4.06
CA ASP A 312 -33.37 5.41 -4.37
C ASP A 312 -32.86 6.77 -3.90
N VAL A 313 -32.99 7.80 -4.72
CA VAL A 313 -32.56 9.16 -4.37
C VAL A 313 -33.30 9.69 -3.12
N ASN A 314 -34.51 9.21 -2.87
CA ASN A 314 -35.29 9.56 -1.71
C ASN A 314 -34.80 8.87 -0.41
N ASP A 315 -33.88 7.91 -0.49
CA ASP A 315 -33.29 7.26 0.70
C ASP A 315 -32.50 8.24 1.58
N HIS A 316 -32.09 9.41 1.05
CA HIS A 316 -31.44 10.46 1.83
C HIS A 316 -32.32 11.12 2.87
N ASP A 317 -33.60 11.28 2.56
CA ASP A 317 -34.56 12.01 3.41
C ASP A 317 -35.09 11.12 4.55
N ASN A 318 -34.91 9.83 4.43
CA ASN A 318 -35.31 8.87 5.46
C ASN A 318 -34.11 8.63 6.39
N ASN A 319 -34.25 8.96 7.69
CA ASN A 319 -33.32 8.58 8.76
C ASN A 319 -33.22 7.05 8.95
N ASP A 320 -33.82 6.30 8.05
CA ASP A 320 -33.89 4.86 8.03
C ASP A 320 -32.73 4.30 7.21
N SER A 321 -32.09 3.23 7.67
CA SER A 321 -30.92 2.59 7.06
C SER A 321 -31.12 2.30 5.56
N PRO A 322 -30.57 3.12 4.64
CA PRO A 322 -30.67 2.88 3.20
C PRO A 322 -29.87 1.64 2.79
N PRO A 323 -30.12 1.05 1.60
CA PRO A 323 -29.47 -0.17 1.18
C PRO A 323 -27.94 0.00 1.10
N CYS A 324 -27.21 -1.01 1.59
CA CYS A 324 -25.75 -1.05 1.46
C CYS A 324 -25.33 -1.38 0.01
N LEU A 325 -26.04 -2.28 -0.64
CA LEU A 325 -25.89 -2.61 -2.05
C LEU A 325 -26.59 -1.53 -2.89
N ASN A 326 -25.86 -0.87 -3.77
CA ASN A 326 -26.35 0.28 -4.55
C ASN A 326 -26.69 -0.09 -5.99
N HIS A 327 -25.75 -0.73 -6.71
CA HIS A 327 -25.90 -1.04 -8.13
C HIS A 327 -25.33 -2.41 -8.44
N ILE A 328 -25.89 -3.05 -9.46
CA ILE A 328 -25.42 -4.29 -10.03
C ILE A 328 -25.28 -4.11 -11.55
N TRP A 329 -24.13 -4.47 -12.12
CA TRP A 329 -23.88 -4.47 -13.55
C TRP A 329 -23.65 -5.91 -14.03
N ILE A 330 -24.21 -6.23 -15.19
CA ILE A 330 -23.99 -7.50 -15.88
C ILE A 330 -23.23 -7.21 -17.19
N ARG A 331 -22.18 -7.98 -17.46
CA ARG A 331 -21.41 -7.90 -18.69
C ARG A 331 -21.07 -9.28 -19.18
N THR A 332 -21.13 -9.45 -20.50
CA THR A 332 -20.70 -10.67 -21.17
C THR A 332 -19.45 -10.37 -22.00
N ILE A 333 -18.40 -11.14 -21.81
CA ILE A 333 -17.14 -11.07 -22.55
C ILE A 333 -16.75 -12.53 -22.85
N ASP A 334 -16.44 -12.85 -24.11
CA ASP A 334 -16.02 -14.19 -24.53
C ASP A 334 -16.94 -15.33 -24.07
N ASN A 335 -18.25 -15.10 -24.10
CA ASN A 335 -19.33 -15.97 -23.59
C ASN A 335 -19.33 -16.16 -22.06
N GLU A 336 -18.51 -15.48 -21.32
CA GLU A 336 -18.56 -15.43 -19.85
C GLU A 336 -19.42 -14.27 -19.38
N LEU A 337 -20.46 -14.54 -18.56
CA LEU A 337 -21.26 -13.50 -17.95
C LEU A 337 -20.70 -13.15 -16.57
N SER A 338 -20.19 -11.94 -16.41
CA SER A 338 -19.71 -11.39 -15.15
C SER A 338 -20.78 -10.54 -14.46
N LEU A 339 -20.77 -10.55 -13.12
CA LEU A 339 -21.61 -9.69 -12.29
C LEU A 339 -20.72 -8.79 -11.42
N THR A 340 -20.95 -7.47 -11.49
CA THR A 340 -20.29 -6.50 -10.62
C THR A 340 -21.29 -5.80 -9.73
N ALA A 341 -21.09 -5.84 -8.42
CA ALA A 341 -21.97 -5.22 -7.41
C ALA A 341 -21.22 -4.16 -6.59
N THR A 342 -21.84 -3.00 -6.41
CA THR A 342 -21.26 -1.88 -5.66
C THR A 342 -22.02 -1.64 -4.35
N PHE A 343 -21.25 -1.59 -3.25
CA PHE A 343 -21.73 -1.33 -1.90
C PHE A 343 -21.19 0.00 -1.40
N ARG A 344 -22.05 0.90 -0.87
CA ARG A 344 -21.61 2.10 -0.17
C ARG A 344 -20.89 1.79 1.15
N SER A 345 -21.32 0.73 1.82
CA SER A 345 -20.79 0.26 3.10
C SER A 345 -20.99 -1.24 3.19
N ASN A 346 -19.99 -1.99 3.66
CA ASN A 346 -20.07 -3.44 3.72
C ASN A 346 -19.29 -3.97 4.93
N ASP A 347 -20.01 -4.64 5.84
CA ASP A 347 -19.38 -5.43 6.91
C ASP A 347 -18.71 -6.65 6.27
N MET A 348 -17.39 -6.60 6.21
CA MET A 348 -16.60 -7.62 5.53
C MET A 348 -16.46 -8.90 6.36
N PHE A 349 -16.72 -8.86 7.68
CA PHE A 349 -16.67 -10.05 8.50
C PHE A 349 -18.00 -10.84 8.42
N SER A 350 -19.11 -10.20 8.77
CA SER A 350 -20.37 -10.90 8.96
C SER A 350 -21.25 -10.95 7.70
N ALA A 351 -21.29 -9.86 6.91
CA ALA A 351 -22.25 -9.72 5.82
C ALA A 351 -21.68 -10.06 4.43
N TRP A 352 -20.43 -9.78 4.16
CA TRP A 352 -19.87 -9.95 2.82
C TRP A 352 -19.97 -11.40 2.28
N PRO A 353 -19.74 -12.47 3.06
CA PRO A 353 -19.84 -13.84 2.53
C PRO A 353 -21.25 -14.19 2.02
N SER A 354 -22.28 -13.85 2.79
CA SER A 354 -23.67 -14.07 2.39
C SER A 354 -24.08 -13.21 1.20
N ASN A 355 -23.68 -11.93 1.18
CA ASN A 355 -23.88 -11.04 0.05
C ASN A 355 -23.24 -11.60 -1.24
N ALA A 356 -22.01 -12.08 -1.17
CA ALA A 356 -21.30 -12.65 -2.32
C ALA A 356 -21.98 -13.94 -2.83
N MET A 357 -22.38 -14.84 -1.94
CA MET A 357 -23.08 -16.07 -2.32
C MET A 357 -24.47 -15.77 -2.92
N GLY A 358 -25.22 -14.84 -2.34
CA GLY A 358 -26.52 -14.43 -2.87
C GLY A 358 -26.42 -13.75 -4.24
N LEU A 359 -25.41 -12.90 -4.45
CA LEU A 359 -25.13 -12.30 -5.76
C LEU A 359 -24.67 -13.34 -6.79
N ARG A 360 -23.93 -14.36 -6.37
CA ARG A 360 -23.60 -15.51 -7.24
C ARG A 360 -24.84 -16.28 -7.66
N ALA A 361 -25.81 -16.49 -6.73
CA ALA A 361 -27.09 -17.09 -7.07
C ALA A 361 -27.89 -16.25 -8.07
N LEU A 362 -27.89 -14.93 -7.93
CA LEU A 362 -28.50 -14.00 -8.91
C LEU A 362 -27.83 -14.11 -10.28
N GLN A 363 -26.51 -14.17 -10.32
CA GLN A 363 -25.75 -14.35 -11.57
C GLN A 363 -26.14 -15.66 -12.27
N VAL A 364 -26.22 -16.75 -11.51
CA VAL A 364 -26.64 -18.07 -12.03
C VAL A 364 -28.07 -18.02 -12.54
N HIS A 365 -28.99 -17.43 -11.79
CA HIS A 365 -30.40 -17.27 -12.21
C HIS A 365 -30.49 -16.53 -13.56
N ILE A 366 -29.80 -15.40 -13.72
CA ILE A 366 -29.81 -14.62 -14.97
C ILE A 366 -29.26 -15.46 -16.14
N ILE A 367 -28.17 -16.20 -15.94
CA ILE A 367 -27.59 -17.07 -16.99
C ILE A 367 -28.59 -18.14 -17.39
N THR A 368 -29.20 -18.84 -16.44
CA THR A 368 -30.16 -19.91 -16.69
C THR A 368 -31.33 -19.39 -17.49
N GLU A 369 -31.95 -18.28 -17.07
CA GLU A 369 -33.09 -17.68 -17.77
C GLU A 369 -32.75 -17.23 -19.21
N ILE A 370 -31.54 -16.68 -19.43
CA ILE A 370 -31.09 -16.32 -20.78
C ILE A 370 -30.91 -17.56 -21.62
N GLN A 371 -30.30 -18.65 -21.13
CA GLN A 371 -30.07 -19.88 -21.84
C GLN A 371 -31.38 -20.63 -22.19
N ASP A 372 -32.33 -20.62 -21.24
CA ASP A 372 -33.63 -21.27 -21.43
C ASP A 372 -34.51 -20.56 -22.47
N ARG A 373 -34.33 -19.23 -22.63
CA ARG A 373 -35.13 -18.38 -23.52
C ARG A 373 -34.41 -17.99 -24.83
N SER A 374 -33.17 -18.43 -25.04
CA SER A 374 -32.36 -18.07 -26.20
C SER A 374 -31.42 -19.21 -26.62
N ASN A 375 -30.68 -19.00 -27.72
CA ASN A 375 -29.67 -19.95 -28.16
C ASN A 375 -28.26 -19.64 -27.63
N TYR A 376 -28.12 -18.67 -26.71
CA TYR A 376 -26.84 -18.36 -26.16
C TYR A 376 -26.33 -19.47 -25.24
N LYS A 377 -25.03 -19.76 -25.34
CA LYS A 377 -24.33 -20.69 -24.42
C LYS A 377 -23.36 -19.87 -23.57
N LEU A 378 -23.81 -19.51 -22.39
CA LEU A 378 -23.04 -18.68 -21.48
C LEU A 378 -22.32 -19.52 -20.42
N GLN A 379 -21.10 -19.09 -20.07
CA GLN A 379 -20.38 -19.58 -18.91
C GLN A 379 -20.50 -18.59 -17.76
N ILE A 380 -20.35 -19.09 -16.56
CA ILE A 380 -20.37 -18.25 -15.37
C ILE A 380 -18.99 -17.59 -15.25
N GLY A 381 -18.93 -16.29 -15.47
CA GLY A 381 -17.75 -15.47 -15.27
C GLY A 381 -17.54 -15.05 -13.80
N PRO A 382 -16.58 -14.17 -13.54
CA PRO A 382 -16.27 -13.72 -12.19
C PRO A 382 -17.44 -12.95 -11.55
N LEU A 383 -17.58 -13.13 -10.22
CA LEU A 383 -18.34 -12.23 -9.37
C LEU A 383 -17.41 -11.16 -8.81
N ILE A 384 -17.75 -9.90 -9.00
CA ILE A 384 -16.97 -8.77 -8.54
C ILE A 384 -17.77 -7.95 -7.56
N THR A 385 -17.23 -7.64 -6.39
CA THR A 385 -17.83 -6.70 -5.44
C THR A 385 -16.92 -5.51 -5.20
N ILE A 386 -17.47 -4.31 -5.27
CA ILE A 386 -16.78 -3.05 -4.98
C ILE A 386 -17.39 -2.49 -3.70
N SER A 387 -16.61 -2.50 -2.60
CA SER A 387 -17.06 -2.00 -1.31
C SER A 387 -16.38 -0.66 -1.01
N GLN A 388 -17.15 0.45 -1.06
CA GLN A 388 -16.66 1.79 -0.78
C GLN A 388 -16.07 1.89 0.63
N SER A 389 -16.87 1.56 1.65
CA SER A 389 -16.40 1.35 3.01
C SER A 389 -16.38 -0.16 3.27
N ALA A 390 -15.22 -0.77 3.24
CA ALA A 390 -15.00 -2.17 3.56
C ALA A 390 -14.43 -2.26 4.97
N HIS A 391 -15.23 -2.68 5.96
CA HIS A 391 -14.85 -2.59 7.36
C HIS A 391 -15.12 -3.87 8.15
N ILE A 392 -14.44 -3.98 9.29
CA ILE A 392 -14.64 -5.02 10.31
C ILE A 392 -14.88 -4.31 11.65
N TYR A 393 -16.00 -4.59 12.30
CA TYR A 393 -16.32 -4.06 13.62
C TYR A 393 -15.37 -4.61 14.70
N ASN A 394 -15.16 -3.85 15.77
CA ASN A 394 -14.18 -4.18 16.80
C ASN A 394 -14.52 -5.45 17.60
N ASP A 395 -15.76 -5.84 17.72
CA ASP A 395 -16.21 -7.08 18.33
C ASP A 395 -15.82 -8.34 17.53
N CYS A 396 -15.55 -8.18 16.23
CA CYS A 396 -15.12 -9.26 15.34
C CYS A 396 -13.60 -9.32 15.14
N TRP A 397 -12.80 -8.38 15.67
CA TRP A 397 -11.36 -8.29 15.37
C TRP A 397 -10.56 -9.52 15.79
N GLU A 398 -10.81 -10.06 16.99
CA GLU A 398 -10.12 -11.25 17.47
C GLU A 398 -10.45 -12.51 16.66
N TYR A 399 -11.69 -12.63 16.22
CA TYR A 399 -12.10 -13.73 15.34
C TYR A 399 -11.45 -13.62 13.97
N ALA A 400 -11.42 -12.42 13.41
CA ALA A 400 -10.74 -12.15 12.13
C ALA A 400 -9.24 -12.48 12.22
N ASP A 401 -8.56 -12.07 13.30
CA ASP A 401 -7.14 -12.38 13.52
C ASP A 401 -6.91 -13.89 13.60
N LYS A 402 -7.71 -14.63 14.38
CA LYS A 402 -7.60 -16.10 14.50
C LYS A 402 -7.77 -16.82 13.16
N ILE A 403 -8.76 -16.40 12.35
CA ILE A 403 -9.02 -17.00 11.04
C ILE A 403 -7.88 -16.69 10.07
N VAL A 404 -7.40 -15.45 10.04
CA VAL A 404 -6.27 -15.03 9.20
C VAL A 404 -5.01 -15.82 9.57
N ASP A 405 -4.70 -15.94 10.85
CA ASP A 405 -3.52 -16.69 11.32
C ASP A 405 -3.58 -18.16 10.95
N ALA A 406 -4.76 -18.77 11.03
CA ALA A 406 -4.96 -20.19 10.73
C ALA A 406 -4.96 -20.50 9.23
N GLU A 407 -5.61 -19.66 8.39
CA GLU A 407 -5.97 -20.03 7.02
C GLU A 407 -5.19 -19.26 5.94
N TYR A 408 -4.83 -17.99 6.16
CA TYR A 408 -4.25 -17.16 5.12
C TYR A 408 -2.98 -17.75 4.48
N LYS A 409 -2.08 -18.32 5.31
CA LYS A 409 -0.84 -18.91 4.79
C LYS A 409 -1.09 -20.17 3.96
N LYS A 410 -2.12 -20.97 4.31
CA LYS A 410 -2.50 -22.16 3.54
C LYS A 410 -2.99 -21.76 2.15
N ILE A 411 -3.92 -20.81 2.12
CA ILE A 411 -4.50 -20.25 0.88
C ILE A 411 -3.41 -19.65 -0.02
N CYS A 412 -2.46 -18.91 0.54
CA CYS A 412 -1.38 -18.28 -0.24
C CYS A 412 -0.28 -19.26 -0.70
N LYS A 413 -0.25 -20.49 -0.22
CA LYS A 413 0.69 -21.54 -0.68
C LYS A 413 0.22 -22.22 -1.96
N GLU A 414 -1.05 -22.13 -2.29
CA GLU A 414 -1.56 -22.68 -3.56
C GLU A 414 -0.86 -22.01 -4.73
N LYS A 415 -0.31 -22.84 -5.62
CA LYS A 415 0.40 -22.37 -6.80
C LYS A 415 -0.62 -21.80 -7.79
N GLN A 416 -0.48 -20.54 -8.15
CA GLN A 416 -1.11 -20.02 -9.34
C GLN A 416 -0.30 -20.46 -10.54
N TYR A 417 -0.86 -21.34 -11.38
CA TYR A 417 -0.17 -21.89 -12.55
C TYR A 417 -0.19 -20.96 -13.77
N ALA A 418 -1.02 -19.92 -13.76
CA ALA A 418 -1.09 -18.95 -14.86
C ALA A 418 -1.14 -17.52 -14.32
N ASP A 419 -0.18 -16.70 -14.76
CA ASP A 419 -0.27 -15.24 -14.60
C ASP A 419 -0.97 -14.68 -15.85
N PRO A 420 -2.06 -13.90 -15.68
CA PRO A 420 -2.71 -13.24 -16.82
C PRO A 420 -1.77 -12.34 -17.64
N SER A 421 -0.69 -11.85 -17.00
CA SER A 421 0.36 -11.07 -17.67
C SER A 421 1.30 -11.90 -18.55
N GLY A 422 1.14 -13.23 -18.60
CA GLY A 422 1.97 -14.14 -19.41
C GLY A 422 3.22 -14.62 -18.69
N SER A 423 4.12 -15.21 -19.47
CA SER A 423 5.39 -15.79 -19.01
C SER A 423 6.58 -15.03 -19.58
N TYR A 424 7.72 -15.11 -18.90
CA TYR A 424 8.96 -14.47 -19.32
C TYR A 424 10.09 -15.50 -19.37
N LEU A 425 10.66 -15.70 -20.56
CA LEU A 425 11.80 -16.56 -20.76
C LEU A 425 13.08 -15.70 -20.76
N ILE A 426 13.97 -15.94 -19.81
CA ILE A 426 15.20 -15.16 -19.61
C ILE A 426 16.39 -16.01 -19.98
N PHE A 427 17.29 -15.48 -20.83
CA PHE A 427 18.52 -16.15 -21.23
C PHE A 427 19.62 -15.13 -21.52
N ILE A 428 20.86 -15.61 -21.67
CA ILE A 428 22.01 -14.78 -22.06
C ILE A 428 22.41 -15.14 -23.48
N GLN A 429 22.35 -14.16 -24.37
CA GLN A 429 22.75 -14.31 -25.76
C GLN A 429 23.50 -13.04 -26.22
N ASP A 430 24.49 -13.18 -27.12
CA ASP A 430 25.23 -12.07 -27.71
C ASP A 430 25.80 -11.07 -26.68
N ASN A 431 26.28 -11.59 -25.55
CA ASN A 431 26.84 -10.82 -24.44
C ASN A 431 25.85 -9.81 -23.84
N GLN A 432 24.57 -10.17 -23.81
CA GLN A 432 23.49 -9.42 -23.16
C GLN A 432 22.43 -10.35 -22.58
N ILE A 433 21.62 -9.82 -21.68
CA ILE A 433 20.41 -10.49 -21.16
C ILE A 433 19.33 -10.29 -22.21
N SER A 434 18.67 -11.36 -22.61
CA SER A 434 17.51 -11.36 -23.49
C SER A 434 16.31 -11.93 -22.74
N VAL A 435 15.16 -11.31 -22.93
CA VAL A 435 13.89 -11.71 -22.32
C VAL A 435 12.82 -11.76 -23.37
N GLU A 436 12.13 -12.89 -23.49
CA GLU A 436 10.94 -13.06 -24.30
C GLU A 436 9.71 -13.00 -23.41
N HIS A 437 8.77 -12.12 -23.74
CA HIS A 437 7.46 -12.05 -23.08
C HIS A 437 6.44 -12.85 -23.91
N ILE A 438 5.86 -13.84 -23.28
CA ILE A 438 5.03 -14.87 -23.94
C ILE A 438 3.60 -14.80 -23.39
N THR A 439 2.61 -14.81 -24.29
CA THR A 439 1.18 -14.80 -23.91
C THR A 439 0.79 -16.03 -23.11
N PRO A 440 -0.13 -15.91 -22.15
CA PRO A 440 -0.71 -17.07 -21.49
C PRO A 440 -1.60 -17.83 -22.51
N GLY A 441 -1.43 -19.14 -22.58
CA GLY A 441 -2.26 -20.02 -23.42
C GLY A 441 -1.73 -20.26 -24.84
N SER A 442 -1.60 -19.26 -25.70
CA SER A 442 -1.11 -19.48 -27.08
C SER A 442 0.40 -19.72 -27.17
N GLY A 443 1.17 -19.24 -26.23
CA GLY A 443 2.64 -19.33 -26.24
C GLY A 443 3.31 -18.40 -27.25
N GLU A 444 2.59 -17.42 -27.80
CA GLU A 444 3.14 -16.45 -28.72
C GLU A 444 4.00 -15.41 -28.03
N ILE A 445 5.13 -15.04 -28.63
CA ILE A 445 5.99 -13.99 -28.12
C ILE A 445 5.39 -12.65 -28.55
N VAL A 446 5.09 -11.80 -27.55
CA VAL A 446 4.48 -10.48 -27.77
C VAL A 446 5.47 -9.34 -27.60
N ASN A 447 6.58 -9.55 -26.90
CA ASN A 447 7.62 -8.53 -26.75
C ASN A 447 8.98 -9.15 -26.44
N TYR A 448 10.03 -8.35 -26.70
CA TYR A 448 11.42 -8.68 -26.40
C TYR A 448 12.06 -7.56 -25.59
N TYR A 449 12.82 -7.94 -24.55
CA TYR A 449 13.65 -7.00 -23.80
C TYR A 449 15.10 -7.48 -23.83
N PHE A 450 16.05 -6.55 -24.02
CA PHE A 450 17.46 -6.88 -24.01
C PHE A 450 18.31 -5.76 -23.42
N GLY A 451 19.45 -6.14 -22.89
CA GLY A 451 20.43 -5.23 -22.34
C GLY A 451 21.43 -5.91 -21.42
N LYS A 452 22.33 -5.11 -20.87
CA LYS A 452 23.37 -5.60 -19.93
C LYS A 452 23.04 -5.33 -18.47
N SER A 453 21.97 -4.58 -18.19
CA SER A 453 21.59 -4.20 -16.83
C SER A 453 20.20 -4.72 -16.46
N ALA A 454 20.16 -5.56 -15.44
CA ALA A 454 18.92 -6.08 -14.86
C ALA A 454 17.98 -4.94 -14.48
N LYS A 455 18.46 -3.91 -13.80
CA LYS A 455 17.66 -2.76 -13.38
C LYS A 455 16.98 -2.05 -14.55
N LYS A 456 17.66 -1.87 -15.69
CA LYS A 456 17.07 -1.22 -16.87
C LYS A 456 15.97 -2.07 -17.49
N ILE A 457 16.19 -3.40 -17.57
CA ILE A 457 15.21 -4.34 -18.11
C ILE A 457 13.98 -4.41 -17.15
N GLN A 458 14.20 -4.50 -15.84
CA GLN A 458 13.14 -4.50 -14.83
C GLN A 458 12.23 -3.27 -14.95
N ASN A 459 12.83 -2.08 -15.07
CA ASN A 459 12.07 -0.84 -15.22
C ASN A 459 11.21 -0.86 -16.49
N LYS A 460 11.78 -1.32 -17.60
CA LYS A 460 11.04 -1.39 -18.87
C LYS A 460 9.89 -2.40 -18.82
N ILE A 461 10.10 -3.58 -18.22
CA ILE A 461 9.02 -4.55 -18.01
C ILE A 461 7.92 -3.96 -17.11
N ALA A 462 8.30 -3.25 -16.04
CA ALA A 462 7.33 -2.63 -15.13
C ALA A 462 6.52 -1.50 -15.80
N GLU A 463 7.13 -0.75 -16.71
CA GLU A 463 6.46 0.28 -17.52
C GLU A 463 5.48 -0.33 -18.53
N ASP A 464 5.91 -1.38 -19.23
CA ASP A 464 5.10 -2.03 -20.27
C ASP A 464 4.01 -2.94 -19.70
N CYS A 465 4.22 -3.53 -18.51
CA CYS A 465 3.33 -4.52 -17.88
C CYS A 465 2.86 -4.11 -16.47
N PRO A 466 2.10 -3.01 -16.33
CA PRO A 466 1.68 -2.50 -15.02
C PRO A 466 0.73 -3.46 -14.27
N GLY A 467 0.13 -4.43 -14.95
CA GLY A 467 -0.72 -5.48 -14.39
C GLY A 467 0.03 -6.69 -13.80
N LEU A 468 1.36 -6.71 -13.89
CA LEU A 468 2.18 -7.83 -13.44
C LEU A 468 2.00 -8.10 -11.95
N GLY A 469 1.75 -9.37 -11.59
CA GLY A 469 1.58 -9.80 -10.21
C GLY A 469 2.84 -9.55 -9.36
N VAL A 470 2.68 -9.11 -8.10
CA VAL A 470 3.81 -8.76 -7.22
C VAL A 470 4.79 -9.92 -7.05
N LYS A 471 4.31 -11.16 -6.86
CA LYS A 471 5.17 -12.33 -6.74
C LYS A 471 5.98 -12.59 -8.01
N HIS A 472 5.33 -12.43 -9.18
CA HIS A 472 5.98 -12.59 -10.47
C HIS A 472 7.02 -11.49 -10.71
N ALA A 473 6.71 -10.24 -10.38
CA ALA A 473 7.66 -9.13 -10.47
C ALA A 473 8.91 -9.36 -9.59
N MET A 474 8.72 -9.86 -8.35
CA MET A 474 9.84 -10.20 -7.45
C MET A 474 10.69 -11.35 -8.02
N TYR A 475 10.05 -12.37 -8.58
CA TYR A 475 10.73 -13.49 -9.25
C TYR A 475 11.57 -12.99 -10.44
N LEU A 476 10.97 -12.20 -11.34
CA LEU A 476 11.68 -11.62 -12.49
C LEU A 476 12.85 -10.75 -12.06
N GLY A 477 12.66 -9.96 -11.00
CA GLY A 477 13.73 -9.14 -10.43
C GLY A 477 14.93 -9.98 -9.99
N ALA A 478 14.69 -11.11 -9.32
CA ALA A 478 15.72 -12.03 -8.86
C ALA A 478 16.43 -12.73 -10.05
N GLU A 479 15.66 -13.23 -11.04
CA GLU A 479 16.21 -13.91 -12.21
C GLU A 479 17.04 -12.97 -13.09
N LEU A 480 16.57 -11.75 -13.34
CA LEU A 480 17.32 -10.75 -14.10
C LEU A 480 18.62 -10.37 -13.42
N GLN A 481 18.61 -10.19 -12.08
CA GLN A 481 19.83 -9.90 -11.32
C GLN A 481 20.82 -11.07 -11.37
N LYS A 482 20.32 -12.31 -11.30
CA LYS A 482 21.12 -13.53 -11.46
C LYS A 482 21.78 -13.58 -12.85
N ALA A 483 21.02 -13.26 -13.90
CA ALA A 483 21.53 -13.19 -15.27
C ALA A 483 22.63 -12.11 -15.43
N GLU A 484 22.45 -10.92 -14.82
CA GLU A 484 23.48 -9.86 -14.83
C GLU A 484 24.78 -10.30 -14.13
N ILE A 485 24.68 -10.99 -12.98
CA ILE A 485 25.85 -11.55 -12.29
C ILE A 485 26.60 -12.55 -13.20
N CYS A 486 25.90 -13.45 -13.87
CA CYS A 486 26.49 -14.40 -14.78
C CYS A 486 27.15 -13.74 -16.01
N LEU A 487 26.53 -12.68 -16.51
CA LEU A 487 27.06 -11.91 -17.65
C LEU A 487 28.34 -11.16 -17.28
N THR A 488 28.40 -10.56 -16.09
CA THR A 488 29.49 -9.68 -15.66
C THR A 488 30.66 -10.45 -15.06
N SER A 489 30.40 -11.42 -14.18
CA SER A 489 31.46 -12.15 -13.48
C SER A 489 32.14 -13.21 -14.34
N LYS A 490 31.44 -13.75 -15.36
CA LYS A 490 31.88 -14.90 -16.19
C LYS A 490 32.20 -16.19 -15.43
N LEU A 491 32.06 -16.18 -14.11
CA LEU A 491 32.35 -17.32 -13.23
C LEU A 491 31.18 -18.31 -13.16
N TYR A 492 29.97 -17.84 -13.45
CA TYR A 492 28.76 -18.63 -13.29
C TYR A 492 28.08 -18.89 -14.63
N HIS A 493 27.34 -20.00 -14.68
CA HIS A 493 26.44 -20.31 -15.79
C HIS A 493 25.01 -19.90 -15.42
N TYR A 494 24.34 -19.13 -16.31
CA TYR A 494 22.95 -18.77 -16.12
C TYR A 494 22.01 -19.84 -16.69
N GLN A 495 21.11 -20.27 -15.85
CA GLN A 495 19.94 -21.03 -16.23
C GLN A 495 18.76 -20.55 -15.40
N GLN A 496 17.66 -20.17 -16.06
CA GLN A 496 16.45 -19.74 -15.39
C GLN A 496 15.94 -20.86 -14.43
N ASP A 497 15.38 -20.48 -13.28
CA ASP A 497 14.85 -21.38 -12.24
C ASP A 497 15.88 -22.31 -11.56
N LYS A 498 17.14 -22.21 -11.89
CA LYS A 498 18.21 -23.00 -11.26
C LYS A 498 19.11 -22.13 -10.39
N PRO A 499 19.69 -22.67 -9.31
CA PRO A 499 20.70 -21.97 -8.54
C PRO A 499 21.91 -21.60 -9.41
N LEU A 500 22.67 -20.58 -8.97
CA LEU A 500 23.94 -20.24 -9.61
C LEU A 500 24.92 -21.42 -9.45
N THR A 501 25.45 -21.88 -10.58
CA THR A 501 26.51 -22.91 -10.62
C THR A 501 27.78 -22.32 -11.21
N THR A 502 28.94 -22.66 -10.63
CA THR A 502 30.23 -22.26 -11.19
C THR A 502 30.48 -22.96 -12.52
N LYS A 503 31.05 -22.25 -13.47
CA LYS A 503 31.57 -22.87 -14.69
C LYS A 503 32.71 -23.80 -14.32
N SER A 504 32.59 -25.05 -14.68
CA SER A 504 33.66 -26.06 -14.54
C SER A 504 34.83 -25.73 -15.48
#